data_85c1b4b613856c7aab7b70c1ae89e714
#
_entry.id   85c1b4b613856c7aab7b70c1ae89e714
#
_cell.length_a   1.000
_cell.length_b   1.000
_cell.length_c   1.000
_cell.angle_alpha   90.00
_cell.angle_beta   90.00
_cell.angle_gamma   90.00
#
_symmetry.space_group_name_H-M   'P 1'
#
loop_
_entity.id
_entity.type
_entity.pdbx_description
1 polymer ?
#
loop_
_entity_poly.entity_id
_entity_poly.type
_entity_poly.pdbx_seq_one_letter_code
_entity_poly.pdbx_strand_id
1 'polypeptide(L)'
;APCTPRACMATLSHYGIELKGKNVVVVGRSNVVGKPVALLLLQEHATVTVCHSRTRDIADVLRGADVIVAAVGVPAFIKPEMVKEGVVIVDVGINAVEGGLVGDVDPAVSAKAGAFTPVPGGIGIVSNMMVMDMLSRNL
;
A
#
# COMPACT_ATOMS: atom_id res chain seq x y z
N ALA A 1 -12.61 -5.06 10.33
CA ALA A 1 -11.74 -5.15 9.15
C ALA A 1 -10.50 -5.98 9.46
N PRO A 2 -9.94 -6.69 8.47
CA PRO A 2 -8.68 -7.41 8.66
C PRO A 2 -7.56 -6.49 9.13
N CYS A 3 -6.57 -7.05 9.85
CA CYS A 3 -5.47 -6.28 10.43
C CYS A 3 -4.67 -5.50 9.38
N THR A 4 -4.33 -6.11 8.25
CA THR A 4 -3.49 -5.47 7.24
C THR A 4 -4.14 -4.22 6.61
N PRO A 5 -5.42 -4.24 6.20
CA PRO A 5 -6.08 -3.02 5.73
C PRO A 5 -6.11 -1.91 6.77
N ARG A 6 -6.36 -2.25 8.03
CA ARG A 6 -6.33 -1.27 9.13
C ARG A 6 -4.93 -0.72 9.33
N ALA A 7 -3.90 -1.55 9.19
CA ALA A 7 -2.51 -1.13 9.31
C ALA A 7 -2.14 -0.12 8.21
N CYS A 8 -2.62 -0.32 6.99
CA CYS A 8 -2.45 0.63 5.90
C CYS A 8 -3.03 2.00 6.27
N MET A 9 -4.27 2.02 6.76
CA MET A 9 -4.94 3.26 7.14
C MET A 9 -4.25 3.93 8.33
N ALA A 10 -3.84 3.15 9.34
CA ALA A 10 -3.11 3.65 10.48
C ALA A 10 -1.76 4.28 10.07
N THR A 11 -1.05 3.66 9.13
CA THR A 11 0.21 4.19 8.62
C THR A 11 0.01 5.52 7.91
N LEU A 12 -0.98 5.62 7.04
CA LEU A 12 -1.30 6.86 6.33
C LEU A 12 -1.67 7.97 7.31
N SER A 13 -2.48 7.65 8.31
CA SER A 13 -2.88 8.61 9.34
C SER A 13 -1.69 9.04 10.20
N HIS A 14 -0.83 8.10 10.59
CA HIS A 14 0.36 8.39 11.41
C HIS A 14 1.29 9.40 10.74
N TYR A 15 1.47 9.29 9.44
CA TYR A 15 2.31 10.20 8.67
C TYR A 15 1.58 11.45 8.19
N GLY A 16 0.34 11.66 8.64
CA GLY A 16 -0.42 12.86 8.31
C GLY A 16 -0.80 12.99 6.84
N ILE A 17 -0.96 11.86 6.14
CA ILE A 17 -1.32 11.88 4.73
C ILE A 17 -2.79 12.25 4.57
N GLU A 18 -3.06 13.38 3.94
CA GLU A 18 -4.41 13.83 3.61
C GLU A 18 -4.96 12.98 2.46
N LEU A 19 -6.05 12.26 2.70
CA LEU A 19 -6.66 11.39 1.69
C LEU A 19 -7.82 12.02 0.92
N LYS A 20 -8.50 12.98 1.54
CA LYS A 20 -9.67 13.62 0.94
C LYS A 20 -9.33 14.25 -0.41
N GLY A 21 -10.00 13.83 -1.45
CA GLY A 21 -9.80 14.34 -2.80
C GLY A 21 -8.56 13.82 -3.50
N LYS A 22 -7.78 12.96 -2.86
CA LYS A 22 -6.56 12.39 -3.47
C LYS A 22 -6.89 11.21 -4.36
N ASN A 23 -6.08 11.03 -5.40
CA ASN A 23 -6.15 9.85 -6.25
C ASN A 23 -5.32 8.74 -5.62
N VAL A 24 -5.99 7.70 -5.16
CA VAL A 24 -5.35 6.53 -4.56
C VAL A 24 -5.53 5.34 -5.48
N VAL A 25 -4.44 4.69 -5.84
CA VAL A 25 -4.48 3.47 -6.64
C VAL A 25 -4.14 2.29 -5.75
N VAL A 26 -5.03 1.32 -5.68
CA VAL A 26 -4.81 0.05 -5.00
C VAL A 26 -4.44 -0.99 -6.06
N VAL A 27 -3.26 -1.56 -5.96
CA VAL A 27 -2.80 -2.62 -6.88
C VAL A 27 -3.01 -3.97 -6.22
N GLY A 28 -4.03 -4.68 -6.67
CA GLY A 28 -4.49 -5.93 -6.09
C GLY A 28 -5.95 -5.84 -5.68
N ARG A 29 -6.67 -6.95 -5.83
CA ARG A 29 -8.12 -7.00 -5.54
C ARG A 29 -8.52 -8.21 -4.71
N SER A 30 -7.63 -8.68 -3.83
CA SER A 30 -7.93 -9.79 -2.94
C SER A 30 -9.06 -9.43 -1.97
N ASN A 31 -9.79 -10.43 -1.50
CA ASN A 31 -10.83 -10.24 -0.48
C ASN A 31 -10.26 -9.90 0.90
N VAL A 32 -8.97 -10.18 1.11
CA VAL A 32 -8.31 -10.00 2.41
C VAL A 32 -7.67 -8.62 2.54
N VAL A 33 -7.10 -8.09 1.47
CA VAL A 33 -6.38 -6.81 1.51
C VAL A 33 -6.91 -5.80 0.51
N GLY A 34 -6.87 -6.12 -0.79
CA GLY A 34 -7.15 -5.14 -1.84
C GLY A 34 -8.54 -4.53 -1.75
N LYS A 35 -9.58 -5.35 -1.72
CA LYS A 35 -10.95 -4.85 -1.63
C LYS A 35 -11.23 -4.16 -0.29
N PRO A 36 -10.85 -4.73 0.86
CA PRO A 36 -11.08 -4.03 2.14
C PRO A 36 -10.37 -2.68 2.24
N VAL A 37 -9.13 -2.57 1.80
CA VAL A 37 -8.42 -1.28 1.87
C VAL A 37 -9.06 -0.25 0.95
N ALA A 38 -9.52 -0.67 -0.23
CA ALA A 38 -10.21 0.24 -1.15
C ALA A 38 -11.47 0.83 -0.53
N LEU A 39 -12.25 0.00 0.19
CA LEU A 39 -13.44 0.47 0.89
C LEU A 39 -13.11 1.45 2.02
N LEU A 40 -12.05 1.18 2.79
CA LEU A 40 -11.62 2.08 3.86
C LEU A 40 -11.15 3.43 3.30
N LEU A 41 -10.44 3.42 2.17
CA LEU A 41 -10.01 4.64 1.50
C LEU A 41 -11.19 5.47 1.01
N LEU A 42 -12.22 4.82 0.47
CA LEU A 42 -13.46 5.51 0.07
C LEU A 42 -14.13 6.19 1.25
N GLN A 43 -14.14 5.56 2.42
CA GLN A 43 -14.69 6.14 3.64
C GLN A 43 -13.96 7.41 4.06
N GLU A 44 -12.67 7.53 3.70
CA GLU A 44 -11.86 8.72 3.95
C GLU A 44 -11.91 9.74 2.82
N HIS A 45 -12.89 9.61 1.93
CA HIS A 45 -13.16 10.56 0.83
C HIS A 45 -12.07 10.60 -0.25
N ALA A 46 -11.28 9.55 -0.39
CA ALA A 46 -10.34 9.41 -1.49
C ALA A 46 -11.05 9.00 -2.77
N THR A 47 -10.47 9.37 -3.91
CA THR A 47 -10.87 8.81 -5.21
C THR A 47 -10.01 7.57 -5.44
N VAL A 48 -10.64 6.40 -5.50
CA VAL A 48 -9.94 5.11 -5.49
C VAL A 48 -10.07 4.42 -6.83
N THR A 49 -8.92 4.00 -7.37
CA THR A 49 -8.85 3.12 -8.54
C THR A 49 -8.23 1.80 -8.10
N VAL A 50 -8.85 0.70 -8.47
CA VAL A 50 -8.34 -0.65 -8.18
C VAL A 50 -7.76 -1.24 -9.46
N CYS A 51 -6.47 -1.59 -9.42
CA CYS A 51 -5.78 -2.26 -10.51
C CYS A 51 -5.54 -3.72 -10.17
N HIS A 52 -5.47 -4.54 -11.19
CA HIS A 52 -5.28 -5.99 -11.07
C HIS A 52 -4.63 -6.55 -12.34
N SER A 53 -4.50 -7.88 -12.42
CA SER A 53 -3.82 -8.55 -13.52
C SER A 53 -4.44 -8.30 -14.92
N ARG A 54 -5.69 -7.87 -14.96
CA ARG A 54 -6.37 -7.55 -16.21
C ARG A 54 -6.44 -6.06 -16.53
N THR A 55 -5.83 -5.22 -15.70
CA THR A 55 -5.79 -3.79 -15.94
C THR A 55 -4.91 -3.47 -17.13
N ARG A 56 -5.44 -2.68 -18.07
CA ARG A 56 -4.69 -2.22 -19.23
C ARG A 56 -3.86 -0.99 -18.85
N ASP A 57 -2.65 -0.91 -19.41
CA ASP A 57 -1.78 0.27 -19.27
C ASP A 57 -1.63 0.69 -17.81
N ILE A 58 -1.33 -0.26 -16.95
CA ILE A 58 -1.28 -0.04 -15.50
C ILE A 58 -0.28 1.06 -15.13
N ALA A 59 0.82 1.19 -15.86
CA ALA A 59 1.80 2.24 -15.60
C ALA A 59 1.19 3.65 -15.76
N ASP A 60 0.32 3.84 -16.75
CA ASP A 60 -0.36 5.12 -16.94
C ASP A 60 -1.31 5.45 -15.80
N VAL A 61 -2.01 4.44 -15.28
CA VAL A 61 -2.87 4.61 -14.10
C VAL A 61 -2.03 5.00 -12.89
N LEU A 62 -0.93 4.31 -12.66
CA LEU A 62 -0.06 4.55 -11.51
C LEU A 62 0.58 5.93 -11.54
N ARG A 63 0.95 6.44 -12.72
CA ARG A 63 1.55 7.78 -12.83
C ARG A 63 0.64 8.90 -12.36
N GLY A 64 -0.66 8.70 -12.39
CA GLY A 64 -1.64 9.68 -11.89
C GLY A 64 -1.91 9.58 -10.39
N ALA A 65 -1.36 8.59 -9.70
CA ALA A 65 -1.66 8.34 -8.31
C ALA A 65 -0.89 9.25 -7.37
N ASP A 66 -1.60 9.84 -6.41
CA ASP A 66 -1.00 10.54 -5.27
C ASP A 66 -0.52 9.56 -4.21
N VAL A 67 -1.26 8.47 -4.04
CA VAL A 67 -0.96 7.39 -3.09
C VAL A 67 -1.13 6.05 -3.82
N ILE A 68 -0.20 5.13 -3.62
CA ILE A 68 -0.28 3.78 -4.16
C ILE A 68 -0.22 2.80 -2.99
N VAL A 69 -1.21 1.91 -2.91
CA VAL A 69 -1.20 0.76 -2.00
C VAL A 69 -0.94 -0.48 -2.84
N ALA A 70 0.22 -1.09 -2.67
CA ALA A 70 0.65 -2.24 -3.44
C ALA A 70 0.42 -3.54 -2.67
N ALA A 71 -0.44 -4.40 -3.20
CA ALA A 71 -0.82 -5.67 -2.57
C ALA A 71 -1.09 -6.73 -3.66
N VAL A 72 -0.20 -6.85 -4.63
CA VAL A 72 -0.36 -7.74 -5.79
C VAL A 72 0.38 -9.05 -5.62
N GLY A 73 1.36 -9.11 -4.74
CA GLY A 73 2.13 -10.34 -4.48
C GLY A 73 3.13 -10.68 -5.58
N VAL A 74 3.67 -9.67 -6.27
CA VAL A 74 4.69 -9.84 -7.32
C VAL A 74 5.90 -9.02 -6.95
N PRO A 75 7.07 -9.65 -6.76
CA PRO A 75 8.29 -8.93 -6.34
C PRO A 75 8.64 -7.77 -7.28
N ALA A 76 8.84 -6.59 -6.71
CA ALA A 76 9.29 -5.40 -7.43
C ALA A 76 8.48 -5.09 -8.69
N PHE A 77 7.17 -5.35 -8.64
CA PHE A 77 6.25 -5.13 -9.76
C PHE A 77 6.19 -3.66 -10.17
N ILE A 78 6.16 -2.75 -9.20
CA ILE A 78 6.07 -1.31 -9.46
C ILE A 78 7.48 -0.72 -9.55
N LYS A 79 7.79 -0.13 -10.68
CA LYS A 79 9.11 0.44 -11.01
C LYS A 79 9.10 1.96 -10.93
N PRO A 80 10.27 2.62 -10.80
CA PRO A 80 10.34 4.09 -10.71
C PRO A 80 9.65 4.82 -11.85
N GLU A 81 9.75 4.32 -13.07
CA GLU A 81 9.14 4.95 -14.23
C GLU A 81 7.61 4.89 -14.26
N MET A 82 7.02 4.10 -13.36
CA MET A 82 5.56 3.94 -13.26
C MET A 82 4.91 4.93 -12.28
N VAL A 83 5.68 5.76 -11.60
CA VAL A 83 5.16 6.63 -10.54
C VAL A 83 5.61 8.07 -10.74
N LYS A 84 4.86 9.00 -10.17
CA LYS A 84 5.24 10.41 -10.22
C LYS A 84 6.09 10.80 -9.01
N GLU A 85 6.80 11.91 -9.13
CA GLU A 85 7.52 12.50 -8.01
C GLU A 85 6.59 12.80 -6.84
N GLY A 86 7.04 12.51 -5.64
CA GLY A 86 6.28 12.80 -4.42
C GLY A 86 5.20 11.81 -4.09
N VAL A 87 5.03 10.73 -4.85
CA VAL A 87 4.03 9.70 -4.58
C VAL A 87 4.22 9.10 -3.19
N VAL A 88 3.12 8.81 -2.51
CA VAL A 88 3.13 8.09 -1.24
C VAL A 88 2.93 6.61 -1.53
N ILE A 89 3.85 5.77 -1.05
CA ILE A 89 3.81 4.32 -1.29
C ILE A 89 3.53 3.59 0.03
N VAL A 90 2.51 2.75 0.01
CA VAL A 90 2.24 1.77 1.06
C VAL A 90 2.40 0.39 0.43
N ASP A 91 3.52 -0.26 0.70
CA ASP A 91 3.85 -1.57 0.14
C ASP A 91 3.46 -2.66 1.14
N VAL A 92 2.43 -3.42 0.80
CA VAL A 92 1.91 -4.52 1.63
C VAL A 92 2.56 -5.85 1.23
N GLY A 93 3.25 -5.88 0.08
CA GLY A 93 3.86 -7.10 -0.43
C GLY A 93 4.99 -7.59 0.46
N ILE A 94 5.02 -8.90 0.70
CA ILE A 94 6.13 -9.59 1.35
C ILE A 94 6.41 -10.83 0.52
N ASN A 95 7.47 -10.78 -0.28
CA ASN A 95 7.79 -11.83 -1.23
C ASN A 95 9.15 -12.44 -0.87
N ALA A 96 9.18 -13.75 -0.68
CA ALA A 96 10.42 -14.48 -0.44
C ALA A 96 11.17 -14.64 -1.77
N VAL A 97 12.40 -14.17 -1.82
CA VAL A 97 13.30 -14.30 -2.96
C VAL A 97 14.65 -14.78 -2.48
N GLU A 98 15.52 -15.17 -3.41
CA GLU A 98 16.90 -15.50 -3.06
C GLU A 98 17.54 -14.28 -2.41
N GLY A 99 18.07 -14.45 -1.21
CA GLY A 99 18.70 -13.37 -0.45
C GLY A 99 17.81 -12.64 0.53
N GLY A 100 16.50 -12.96 0.62
CA GLY A 100 15.65 -12.37 1.66
C GLY A 100 14.21 -12.10 1.25
N LEU A 101 13.68 -11.00 1.76
CA LEU A 101 12.30 -10.56 1.51
C LEU A 101 12.30 -9.26 0.71
N VAL A 102 11.38 -9.17 -0.26
CA VAL A 102 11.17 -7.94 -1.02
C VAL A 102 9.67 -7.64 -1.10
N GLY A 103 9.32 -6.37 -1.25
CA GLY A 103 7.95 -5.94 -1.46
C GLY A 103 7.53 -6.00 -2.92
N ASP A 104 6.34 -5.49 -3.19
CA ASP A 104 5.78 -5.36 -4.53
C ASP A 104 6.31 -4.12 -5.26
N VAL A 105 7.00 -3.24 -4.56
CA VAL A 105 7.54 -2.00 -5.12
C VAL A 105 9.05 -2.07 -5.15
N ASP A 106 9.63 -1.77 -6.31
CA ASP A 106 11.08 -1.72 -6.45
C ASP A 106 11.65 -0.71 -5.45
N PRO A 107 12.65 -1.10 -4.62
CA PRO A 107 13.25 -0.16 -3.66
C PRO A 107 13.77 1.14 -4.27
N ALA A 108 14.13 1.15 -5.55
CA ALA A 108 14.56 2.35 -6.25
C ALA A 108 13.48 3.44 -6.31
N VAL A 109 12.19 3.09 -6.12
CA VAL A 109 11.09 4.05 -6.08
C VAL A 109 11.26 5.01 -4.88
N SER A 110 11.94 4.58 -3.82
CA SER A 110 12.14 5.40 -2.62
C SER A 110 12.84 6.73 -2.90
N ALA A 111 13.70 6.79 -3.91
CA ALA A 111 14.40 8.02 -4.28
C ALA A 111 13.45 9.09 -4.86
N LYS A 112 12.28 8.68 -5.31
CA LYS A 112 11.28 9.51 -5.99
C LYS A 112 10.05 9.77 -5.13
N ALA A 113 9.76 8.85 -4.21
CA ALA A 113 8.56 8.90 -3.36
C ALA A 113 8.65 10.00 -2.30
N GLY A 114 7.49 10.57 -1.96
CA GLY A 114 7.38 11.49 -0.82
C GLY A 114 7.37 10.76 0.52
N ALA A 115 6.83 9.52 0.53
CA ALA A 115 6.87 8.62 1.66
C ALA A 115 6.83 7.19 1.14
N PHE A 116 7.50 6.28 1.83
CA PHE A 116 7.66 4.90 1.37
C PHE A 116 7.78 3.96 2.56
N THR A 117 6.89 2.96 2.65
CA THR A 117 6.98 1.96 3.72
C THR A 117 8.07 0.93 3.39
N PRO A 118 9.01 0.67 4.29
CA PRO A 118 10.07 -0.31 4.03
C PRO A 118 9.57 -1.76 4.09
N VAL A 119 10.25 -2.66 3.35
CA VAL A 119 10.06 -4.11 3.44
C VAL A 119 11.45 -4.75 3.54
N PRO A 120 11.70 -5.60 4.55
CA PRO A 120 10.81 -5.91 5.67
C PRO A 120 10.75 -4.78 6.70
N GLY A 121 9.74 -4.82 7.55
CA GLY A 121 9.66 -3.94 8.70
C GLY A 121 8.63 -2.82 8.64
N GLY A 122 7.94 -2.66 7.50
CA GLY A 122 6.90 -1.64 7.35
C GLY A 122 5.53 -2.09 7.86
N ILE A 123 4.62 -2.38 6.92
CA ILE A 123 3.23 -2.75 7.23
C ILE A 123 3.13 -4.00 8.11
N GLY A 124 4.02 -4.96 7.92
CA GLY A 124 4.04 -6.19 8.75
C GLY A 124 4.19 -5.88 10.23
N ILE A 125 5.10 -4.98 10.59
CA ILE A 125 5.32 -4.58 11.99
C ILE A 125 4.11 -3.82 12.52
N VAL A 126 3.57 -2.87 11.76
CA VAL A 126 2.39 -2.10 12.16
C VAL A 126 1.21 -3.03 12.38
N SER A 127 0.99 -4.01 11.49
CA SER A 127 -0.07 -5.00 11.64
C SER A 127 0.08 -5.82 12.93
N ASN A 128 1.28 -6.28 13.25
CA ASN A 128 1.55 -7.00 14.49
C ASN A 128 1.31 -6.14 15.73
N MET A 129 1.70 -4.90 15.71
CA MET A 129 1.46 -3.97 16.80
C MET A 129 -0.03 -3.74 17.02
N MET A 130 -0.81 -3.62 15.95
CA MET A 130 -2.26 -3.48 16.04
C MET A 130 -2.92 -4.72 16.66
N VAL A 131 -2.47 -5.92 16.30
CA VAL A 131 -2.97 -7.16 16.90
C VAL A 131 -2.69 -7.19 18.40
N MET A 132 -1.49 -6.84 18.82
CA MET A 132 -1.13 -6.77 20.23
C MET A 132 -1.99 -5.76 20.99
N ASP A 133 -2.23 -4.58 20.41
CA ASP A 133 -3.08 -3.57 21.02
C ASP A 133 -4.52 -4.06 21.17
N MET A 134 -5.07 -4.73 20.16
CA MET A 134 -6.40 -5.32 20.22
C MET A 134 -6.51 -6.38 21.32
N LEU A 135 -5.51 -7.24 21.46
CA LEU A 135 -5.47 -8.25 22.52
C LEU A 135 -5.40 -7.60 23.90
N SER A 136 -4.59 -6.56 24.04
CA SER A 136 -4.45 -5.80 25.28
C SER A 136 -5.80 -5.18 25.72
N ARG A 137 -6.57 -4.65 24.77
CA ARG A 137 -7.87 -4.04 25.04
C ARG A 137 -8.92 -5.04 25.50
N ASN A 138 -8.77 -6.30 25.16
CA ASN A 138 -9.71 -7.36 25.52
C ASN A 138 -9.39 -8.03 26.88
N LEU A 139 -8.31 -7.63 27.50
CA LEU A 139 -7.92 -8.08 28.82
C LEU A 139 -8.49 -7.15 29.89
#